data_853aca769e8bc83096e0ef2cf2e77d81
#
_entry.id   853aca769e8bc83096e0ef2cf2e77d81
#
_cell.length_a   1.000
_cell.length_b   1.000
_cell.length_c   1.000
_cell.angle_alpha   90.00
_cell.angle_beta   90.00
_cell.angle_gamma   90.00
#
_symmetry.space_group_name_H-M   'P 1'
#
loop_
_entity.id
_entity.type
_entity.pdbx_description
1 polymer ?
#
loop_
_entity_poly.entity_id
_entity_poly.type
_entity_poly.pdbx_seq_one_letter_code
_entity_poly.pdbx_strand_id
1 'polypeptide(L)'
;MNKIDAFILFSEPGQALKTVNELQNYESINNIYLLTPENIKETIKGCGNIEIDTLYSSNTIKKIAQKAKSEYIAIYIKSTPLKFGYFALERMLQIAEDSCAGMVYSDYFTIVDGKKEYHPVIDYQQGSLRDDFNFGSFFLFNTIAFKKATKRMKNDEYKFAGLYDLRLKISQETGIVHINEYLYTEFEEDTRDSGKKIFDYVDPKNRQVQIEMEQACTQHLKDVGAYLEPVFKPIEFNKEIFEYGASVIIPVRNRIKTIKDAISSVLRQKTDFLFNLIVVDNHSTDGTTEAINDFKDDARLIHIIPDRNNLGIGGCWNMGVHHPKCGKFTIQLDSDDIYSGEDTLQKIVDAFYIQNCAMIVGTYQMTNFDLEMIPPGIIDHKEWTPENGRNNALRINGLGAPRAFYTPVLRKIKLPNTSYGEDYAVGLHISRNYQIGRIYDVLYLSRRWEDNTDASLDIIKMNEHNLYKDRIRTWELQARKKLKLKSL
;
A
#
# COMPACT_ATOMS: atom_id res chain seq x y z
N MET A 1 -28.26 16.29 -23.76
CA MET A 1 -27.13 15.36 -23.57
C MET A 1 -26.08 16.09 -22.75
N ASN A 2 -25.67 15.52 -21.62
CA ASN A 2 -24.63 16.13 -20.76
C ASN A 2 -23.33 16.30 -21.55
N LYS A 3 -22.63 17.42 -21.30
CA LYS A 3 -21.42 17.80 -22.02
C LYS A 3 -20.20 17.63 -21.14
N ILE A 4 -19.07 17.38 -21.78
CA ILE A 4 -17.77 17.12 -21.16
C ILE A 4 -16.76 18.14 -21.65
N ASP A 5 -16.03 18.75 -20.73
CA ASP A 5 -14.78 19.42 -21.02
C ASP A 5 -13.62 18.44 -20.76
N ALA A 6 -12.88 18.07 -21.80
CA ALA A 6 -11.78 17.11 -21.73
C ALA A 6 -10.43 17.81 -21.54
N PHE A 7 -9.63 17.31 -20.61
CA PHE A 7 -8.29 17.79 -20.31
C PHE A 7 -7.30 16.65 -20.53
N ILE A 8 -6.36 16.82 -21.46
CA ILE A 8 -5.41 15.78 -21.86
C ILE A 8 -3.96 16.29 -21.70
N LEU A 9 -3.11 15.43 -21.19
CA LEU A 9 -1.69 15.75 -21.04
C LEU A 9 -1.03 15.83 -22.41
N PHE A 10 -0.32 16.92 -22.67
CA PHE A 10 0.42 17.13 -23.90
C PHE A 10 1.88 16.78 -23.70
N SER A 11 2.42 15.88 -24.53
CA SER A 11 3.85 15.59 -24.61
C SER A 11 4.40 15.83 -26.03
N GLU A 12 3.82 15.14 -27.01
CA GLU A 12 4.19 15.20 -28.41
C GLU A 12 2.98 15.46 -29.30
N PRO A 13 3.09 16.31 -30.34
CA PRO A 13 1.97 16.65 -31.21
C PRO A 13 1.29 15.44 -31.84
N GLY A 14 2.06 14.46 -32.29
CA GLY A 14 1.54 13.27 -32.96
C GLY A 14 0.72 12.37 -32.05
N GLN A 15 1.09 12.21 -30.80
CA GLN A 15 0.36 11.40 -29.82
C GLN A 15 -0.89 12.14 -29.35
N ALA A 16 -0.76 13.40 -28.99
CA ALA A 16 -1.88 14.24 -28.57
C ALA A 16 -2.94 14.38 -29.66
N LEU A 17 -2.54 14.51 -30.93
CA LEU A 17 -3.48 14.60 -32.07
C LEU A 17 -4.34 13.35 -32.22
N LYS A 18 -3.78 12.14 -31.98
CA LYS A 18 -4.56 10.90 -32.01
C LYS A 18 -5.66 10.90 -30.94
N THR A 19 -5.33 11.31 -29.72
CA THR A 19 -6.30 11.42 -28.61
C THR A 19 -7.33 12.52 -28.88
N VAL A 20 -6.93 13.67 -29.43
CA VAL A 20 -7.86 14.75 -29.82
C VAL A 20 -8.84 14.27 -30.89
N ASN A 21 -8.37 13.60 -31.94
CA ASN A 21 -9.21 13.07 -33.00
C ASN A 21 -10.19 12.02 -32.45
N GLU A 22 -9.76 11.17 -31.52
CA GLU A 22 -10.64 10.20 -30.86
C GLU A 22 -11.75 10.91 -30.09
N LEU A 23 -11.42 11.91 -29.27
CA LEU A 23 -12.40 12.69 -28.50
C LEU A 23 -13.37 13.47 -29.37
N GLN A 24 -12.93 14.02 -30.49
CA GLN A 24 -13.78 14.78 -31.42
C GLN A 24 -14.87 13.95 -32.12
N ASN A 25 -14.77 12.62 -32.10
CA ASN A 25 -15.80 11.73 -32.62
C ASN A 25 -17.05 11.66 -31.73
N TYR A 26 -17.02 12.21 -30.52
CA TYR A 26 -18.12 12.11 -29.55
C TYR A 26 -18.86 13.44 -29.39
N GLU A 27 -20.16 13.45 -29.67
CA GLU A 27 -21.01 14.64 -29.51
C GLU A 27 -21.08 15.17 -28.08
N SER A 28 -20.81 14.32 -27.09
CA SER A 28 -20.74 14.70 -25.68
C SER A 28 -19.53 15.58 -25.34
N ILE A 29 -18.48 15.56 -26.14
CA ILE A 29 -17.31 16.43 -25.95
C ILE A 29 -17.62 17.85 -26.41
N ASN A 30 -17.51 18.81 -25.50
CA ASN A 30 -17.76 20.23 -25.76
C ASN A 30 -16.47 21.01 -26.05
N ASN A 31 -15.48 20.87 -25.15
CA ASN A 31 -14.17 21.50 -25.30
C ASN A 31 -13.06 20.49 -25.01
N ILE A 32 -11.93 20.66 -25.68
CA ILE A 32 -10.70 19.92 -25.43
C ILE A 32 -9.62 20.90 -25.04
N TYR A 33 -8.96 20.66 -23.89
CA TYR A 33 -7.86 21.46 -23.37
C TYR A 33 -6.60 20.61 -23.30
N LEU A 34 -5.52 21.10 -23.87
CA LEU A 34 -4.19 20.53 -23.77
C LEU A 34 -3.52 21.08 -22.50
N LEU A 35 -3.12 20.20 -21.62
CA LEU A 35 -2.31 20.52 -20.44
C LEU A 35 -0.84 20.49 -20.86
N THR A 36 -0.25 21.65 -21.09
CA THR A 36 1.07 21.81 -21.68
C THR A 36 2.10 22.21 -20.61
N PRO A 37 3.28 21.54 -20.52
CA PRO A 37 4.38 22.03 -19.71
C PRO A 37 4.79 23.46 -20.11
N GLU A 38 5.33 24.21 -19.15
CA GLU A 38 5.95 25.51 -19.41
C GLU A 38 6.98 25.39 -20.56
N ASN A 39 6.97 26.32 -21.48
CA ASN A 39 7.83 26.37 -22.69
C ASN A 39 7.35 25.59 -23.93
N ILE A 40 6.23 24.89 -23.92
CA ILE A 40 5.65 24.29 -25.11
C ILE A 40 4.63 25.26 -25.70
N LYS A 41 4.91 25.81 -26.90
CA LYS A 41 4.01 26.74 -27.62
C LYS A 41 3.16 26.07 -28.69
N GLU A 42 3.28 24.76 -28.81
CA GLU A 42 2.56 24.01 -29.84
C GLU A 42 1.06 23.95 -29.53
N THR A 43 0.24 24.08 -30.58
CA THR A 43 -1.22 24.08 -30.50
C THR A 43 -1.80 23.09 -31.46
N ILE A 44 -2.91 22.46 -31.06
CA ILE A 44 -3.73 21.66 -31.96
C ILE A 44 -5.00 22.45 -32.29
N LYS A 45 -5.34 22.53 -33.57
CA LYS A 45 -6.53 23.27 -34.03
C LYS A 45 -7.81 22.75 -33.33
N GLY A 46 -8.58 23.66 -32.78
CA GLY A 46 -9.83 23.32 -32.06
C GLY A 46 -9.63 22.99 -30.59
N CYS A 47 -8.41 23.02 -30.06
CA CYS A 47 -8.11 22.82 -28.65
C CYS A 47 -7.71 24.13 -27.96
N GLY A 48 -8.06 24.27 -26.69
CA GLY A 48 -7.52 25.29 -25.80
C GLY A 48 -6.21 24.78 -25.16
N ASN A 49 -5.28 25.70 -24.82
CA ASN A 49 -4.08 25.35 -24.09
C ASN A 49 -4.15 25.87 -22.65
N ILE A 50 -3.63 25.07 -21.73
CA ILE A 50 -3.46 25.43 -20.31
C ILE A 50 -2.03 25.05 -19.93
N GLU A 51 -1.24 26.07 -19.66
CA GLU A 51 0.12 25.87 -19.19
C GLU A 51 0.13 25.36 -17.75
N ILE A 52 0.84 24.28 -17.49
CA ILE A 52 0.92 23.61 -16.19
C ILE A 52 2.38 23.35 -15.80
N ASP A 53 2.63 23.31 -14.50
CA ASP A 53 3.88 22.84 -13.91
C ASP A 53 3.97 21.30 -13.91
N THR A 54 2.97 20.66 -13.36
CA THR A 54 2.75 19.20 -13.40
C THR A 54 1.25 18.90 -13.33
N LEU A 55 0.83 17.80 -13.90
CA LEU A 55 -0.56 17.32 -13.83
C LEU A 55 -1.08 17.17 -12.39
N TYR A 56 -0.18 16.78 -11.48
CA TYR A 56 -0.52 16.42 -10.09
C TYR A 56 -0.53 17.60 -9.13
N SER A 57 -0.20 18.81 -9.57
CA SER A 57 -0.13 19.97 -8.68
C SER A 57 -1.51 20.55 -8.31
N SER A 58 -1.60 21.14 -7.13
CA SER A 58 -2.80 21.89 -6.72
C SER A 58 -3.12 23.03 -7.67
N ASN A 59 -2.10 23.66 -8.25
CA ASN A 59 -2.25 24.76 -9.20
C ASN A 59 -2.94 24.27 -10.49
N THR A 60 -2.51 23.15 -11.06
CA THR A 60 -3.14 22.53 -12.24
C THR A 60 -4.61 22.19 -11.97
N ILE A 61 -4.92 21.59 -10.82
CA ILE A 61 -6.30 21.28 -10.42
C ILE A 61 -7.16 22.54 -10.38
N LYS A 62 -6.65 23.65 -9.83
CA LYS A 62 -7.34 24.94 -9.81
C LYS A 62 -7.56 25.51 -11.20
N LYS A 63 -6.56 25.45 -12.09
CA LYS A 63 -6.69 25.88 -13.50
C LYS A 63 -7.76 25.10 -14.24
N ILE A 64 -7.82 23.76 -14.05
CA ILE A 64 -8.87 22.90 -14.60
C ILE A 64 -10.25 23.35 -14.08
N ALA A 65 -10.40 23.51 -12.77
CA ALA A 65 -11.65 23.92 -12.14
C ALA A 65 -12.17 25.29 -12.64
N GLN A 66 -11.26 26.24 -12.89
CA GLN A 66 -11.60 27.57 -13.42
C GLN A 66 -12.03 27.50 -14.88
N LYS A 67 -11.40 26.62 -15.66
CA LYS A 67 -11.61 26.53 -17.11
C LYS A 67 -12.84 25.71 -17.47
N ALA A 68 -13.16 24.70 -16.71
CA ALA A 68 -14.31 23.82 -16.95
C ALA A 68 -15.65 24.57 -16.85
N LYS A 69 -16.50 24.38 -17.88
CA LYS A 69 -17.84 24.99 -17.99
C LYS A 69 -18.94 23.96 -18.20
N SER A 70 -18.63 22.80 -18.74
CA SER A 70 -19.55 21.69 -18.98
C SER A 70 -19.96 20.98 -17.69
N GLU A 71 -20.96 20.13 -17.74
CA GLU A 71 -21.49 19.37 -16.61
C GLU A 71 -20.47 18.38 -16.06
N TYR A 72 -19.59 17.88 -16.92
CA TYR A 72 -18.55 16.92 -16.57
C TYR A 72 -17.16 17.37 -17.03
N ILE A 73 -16.15 16.93 -16.30
CA ILE A 73 -14.74 17.09 -16.58
C ILE A 73 -14.15 15.70 -16.84
N ALA A 74 -13.55 15.48 -18.01
CA ALA A 74 -12.74 14.31 -18.27
C ALA A 74 -11.26 14.67 -18.16
N ILE A 75 -10.48 13.81 -17.48
CA ILE A 75 -9.02 13.96 -17.39
C ILE A 75 -8.38 12.67 -17.88
N TYR A 76 -7.49 12.79 -18.87
CA TYR A 76 -6.61 11.72 -19.31
C TYR A 76 -5.18 12.01 -18.87
N ILE A 77 -4.62 11.15 -18.01
CA ILE A 77 -3.37 11.40 -17.30
C ILE A 77 -2.12 10.89 -18.01
N LYS A 78 -2.28 10.20 -19.16
CA LYS A 78 -1.17 9.72 -19.98
C LYS A 78 -0.96 10.62 -21.20
N SER A 79 0.24 10.59 -21.74
CA SER A 79 0.60 11.28 -22.98
C SER A 79 0.49 10.38 -24.21
N THR A 80 0.31 9.08 -24.03
CA THR A 80 0.07 8.09 -25.09
C THR A 80 -1.35 8.21 -25.66
N PRO A 81 -1.62 7.65 -26.86
CA PRO A 81 -2.94 7.69 -27.45
C PRO A 81 -3.98 6.98 -26.59
N LEU A 82 -5.20 7.54 -26.59
CA LEU A 82 -6.38 6.95 -25.99
C LEU A 82 -7.30 6.43 -27.10
N LYS A 83 -7.93 5.28 -26.87
CA LYS A 83 -8.98 4.77 -27.77
C LYS A 83 -10.15 4.26 -26.93
N PHE A 84 -11.35 4.77 -27.19
CA PHE A 84 -12.55 4.32 -26.50
C PHE A 84 -13.13 3.04 -27.08
N GLY A 85 -13.86 2.31 -26.24
CA GLY A 85 -14.75 1.23 -26.65
C GLY A 85 -16.07 1.74 -27.20
N TYR A 86 -16.92 0.81 -27.58
CA TYR A 86 -18.24 1.14 -28.15
C TYR A 86 -19.13 1.80 -27.09
N PHE A 87 -19.64 3.00 -27.39
CA PHE A 87 -20.44 3.83 -26.47
C PHE A 87 -19.84 4.05 -25.08
N ALA A 88 -18.51 4.08 -24.96
CA ALA A 88 -17.83 4.14 -23.66
C ALA A 88 -18.10 5.43 -22.88
N LEU A 89 -18.05 6.59 -23.55
CA LEU A 89 -18.31 7.88 -22.89
C LEU A 89 -19.76 8.03 -22.49
N GLU A 90 -20.69 7.59 -23.32
CA GLU A 90 -22.12 7.58 -23.03
C GLU A 90 -22.43 6.70 -21.83
N ARG A 91 -21.76 5.53 -21.74
CA ARG A 91 -21.88 4.62 -20.60
C ARG A 91 -21.35 5.24 -19.32
N MET A 92 -20.19 5.90 -19.37
CA MET A 92 -19.63 6.60 -18.20
C MET A 92 -20.53 7.75 -17.74
N LEU A 93 -21.06 8.54 -18.66
CA LEU A 93 -22.00 9.63 -18.36
C LEU A 93 -23.28 9.12 -17.71
N GLN A 94 -23.88 8.05 -18.25
CA GLN A 94 -25.09 7.45 -17.69
C GLN A 94 -24.88 6.99 -16.26
N ILE A 95 -23.80 6.25 -16.00
CA ILE A 95 -23.49 5.77 -14.63
C ILE A 95 -23.20 6.94 -13.68
N ALA A 96 -22.47 7.97 -14.14
CA ALA A 96 -22.19 9.15 -13.34
C ALA A 96 -23.47 9.90 -12.93
N GLU A 97 -24.44 9.99 -13.85
CA GLU A 97 -25.74 10.63 -13.61
C GLU A 97 -26.61 9.78 -12.68
N ASP A 98 -26.82 8.50 -13.01
CA ASP A 98 -27.68 7.58 -12.26
C ASP A 98 -27.23 7.36 -10.82
N SER A 99 -25.91 7.34 -10.60
CA SER A 99 -25.31 7.16 -9.26
C SER A 99 -25.07 8.46 -8.50
N CYS A 100 -25.27 9.62 -9.12
CA CYS A 100 -24.87 10.93 -8.59
C CYS A 100 -23.39 10.95 -8.15
N ALA A 101 -22.52 10.24 -8.88
CA ALA A 101 -21.12 10.13 -8.54
C ALA A 101 -20.37 11.44 -8.75
N GLY A 102 -19.46 11.75 -7.84
CA GLY A 102 -18.52 12.86 -8.02
C GLY A 102 -17.37 12.50 -8.96
N MET A 103 -17.06 11.20 -9.07
CA MET A 103 -16.05 10.66 -9.96
C MET A 103 -16.44 9.25 -10.41
N VAL A 104 -16.24 8.93 -11.70
CA VAL A 104 -16.31 7.56 -12.21
C VAL A 104 -15.02 7.18 -12.94
N TYR A 105 -14.68 5.90 -12.89
CA TYR A 105 -13.55 5.28 -13.59
C TYR A 105 -13.92 3.86 -13.98
N SER A 106 -13.13 3.24 -14.86
CA SER A 106 -13.48 1.91 -15.38
C SER A 106 -12.26 1.00 -15.52
N ASP A 107 -12.53 -0.30 -15.73
CA ASP A 107 -11.55 -1.21 -16.27
C ASP A 107 -11.10 -0.75 -17.66
N TYR A 108 -9.92 -1.17 -18.07
CA TYR A 108 -9.36 -0.79 -19.36
C TYR A 108 -8.52 -1.89 -19.97
N PHE A 109 -8.17 -1.71 -21.23
CA PHE A 109 -7.18 -2.52 -21.90
C PHE A 109 -5.85 -1.77 -21.96
N THR A 110 -4.76 -2.51 -21.84
CA THR A 110 -3.41 -1.99 -22.08
C THR A 110 -2.83 -2.65 -23.31
N ILE A 111 -2.11 -1.89 -24.14
CA ILE A 111 -1.29 -2.46 -25.21
C ILE A 111 0.17 -2.42 -24.77
N VAL A 112 0.73 -3.61 -24.59
CA VAL A 112 2.14 -3.83 -24.25
C VAL A 112 2.77 -4.63 -25.38
N ASP A 113 3.83 -4.14 -25.99
CA ASP A 113 4.53 -4.79 -27.13
C ASP A 113 3.56 -5.23 -28.25
N GLY A 114 2.55 -4.41 -28.53
CA GLY A 114 1.54 -4.66 -29.56
C GLY A 114 0.47 -5.69 -29.19
N LYS A 115 0.50 -6.26 -27.99
CA LYS A 115 -0.51 -7.18 -27.49
C LYS A 115 -1.51 -6.43 -26.61
N LYS A 116 -2.77 -6.76 -26.78
CA LYS A 116 -3.87 -6.20 -25.98
C LYS A 116 -4.10 -7.08 -24.75
N GLU A 117 -3.96 -6.48 -23.57
CA GLU A 117 -4.12 -7.15 -22.28
C GLU A 117 -5.29 -6.53 -21.49
N TYR A 118 -5.95 -7.36 -20.68
CA TYR A 118 -7.02 -6.94 -19.78
C TYR A 118 -6.39 -6.32 -18.52
N HIS A 119 -6.85 -5.15 -18.15
CA HIS A 119 -6.43 -4.47 -16.93
C HIS A 119 -7.64 -4.11 -16.06
N PRO A 120 -8.16 -5.07 -15.26
CA PRO A 120 -9.21 -4.80 -14.30
C PRO A 120 -8.66 -3.93 -13.17
N VAL A 121 -9.49 -3.03 -12.65
CA VAL A 121 -9.21 -2.25 -11.45
C VAL A 121 -10.14 -2.69 -10.31
N ILE A 122 -10.07 -2.04 -9.15
CA ILE A 122 -10.85 -2.43 -7.98
C ILE A 122 -11.79 -1.32 -7.51
N ASP A 123 -12.85 -1.72 -6.81
CA ASP A 123 -13.80 -0.79 -6.22
C ASP A 123 -13.13 0.11 -5.17
N TYR A 124 -13.43 1.41 -5.26
CA TYR A 124 -13.02 2.38 -4.27
C TYR A 124 -13.79 2.19 -2.96
N GLN A 125 -13.07 2.18 -1.85
CA GLN A 125 -13.62 2.10 -0.50
C GLN A 125 -13.17 3.31 0.32
N GLN A 126 -13.83 3.58 1.44
CA GLN A 126 -13.40 4.65 2.37
C GLN A 126 -11.94 4.49 2.83
N GLY A 127 -11.45 3.25 2.90
CA GLY A 127 -10.07 2.92 3.25
C GLY A 127 -9.10 2.88 2.06
N SER A 128 -9.52 3.17 0.85
CA SER A 128 -8.63 3.25 -0.33
C SER A 128 -7.78 4.53 -0.29
N LEU A 129 -7.03 4.70 0.82
CA LEU A 129 -6.23 5.89 1.11
C LEU A 129 -4.82 5.84 0.53
N ARG A 130 -4.36 4.67 0.06
CA ARG A 130 -3.05 4.55 -0.52
C ARG A 130 -2.91 5.45 -1.76
N ASP A 131 -1.78 6.09 -1.91
CA ASP A 131 -1.50 7.03 -3.01
C ASP A 131 -1.32 6.33 -4.36
N ASP A 132 -0.96 5.04 -4.36
CA ASP A 132 -0.84 4.18 -5.53
C ASP A 132 -2.15 3.48 -5.95
N PHE A 133 -3.32 3.94 -5.48
CA PHE A 133 -4.61 3.38 -5.90
C PHE A 133 -4.82 3.58 -7.40
N ASN A 134 -5.00 2.48 -8.12
CA ASN A 134 -5.17 2.52 -9.57
C ASN A 134 -6.63 2.79 -9.96
N PHE A 135 -6.88 3.94 -10.56
CA PHE A 135 -8.15 4.32 -11.19
C PHE A 135 -8.13 4.15 -12.72
N GLY A 136 -7.05 3.58 -13.27
CA GLY A 136 -6.77 3.71 -14.69
C GLY A 136 -6.20 5.08 -15.05
N SER A 137 -6.28 5.44 -16.31
CA SER A 137 -5.71 6.69 -16.83
C SER A 137 -6.76 7.69 -17.32
N PHE A 138 -8.03 7.30 -17.39
CA PHE A 138 -9.14 8.16 -17.81
C PHE A 138 -10.18 8.29 -16.70
N PHE A 139 -10.45 9.51 -16.25
CA PHE A 139 -11.40 9.81 -15.17
C PHE A 139 -12.47 10.75 -15.65
N LEU A 140 -13.72 10.52 -15.24
CA LEU A 140 -14.82 11.44 -15.46
C LEU A 140 -15.32 11.98 -14.11
N PHE A 141 -15.34 13.31 -13.96
CA PHE A 141 -15.76 14.00 -12.74
C PHE A 141 -17.02 14.80 -12.98
N ASN A 142 -17.92 14.82 -12.01
CA ASN A 142 -18.97 15.84 -11.95
C ASN A 142 -18.33 17.20 -11.67
N THR A 143 -18.60 18.19 -12.51
CA THR A 143 -17.96 19.53 -12.44
C THR A 143 -18.27 20.26 -11.13
N ILE A 144 -19.49 20.13 -10.60
CA ILE A 144 -19.88 20.76 -9.34
C ILE A 144 -19.10 20.14 -8.20
N ALA A 145 -19.02 18.80 -8.13
CA ALA A 145 -18.25 18.08 -7.13
C ALA A 145 -16.76 18.42 -7.21
N PHE A 146 -16.19 18.46 -8.41
CA PHE A 146 -14.80 18.85 -8.67
C PHE A 146 -14.49 20.25 -8.14
N LYS A 147 -15.29 21.26 -8.52
CA LYS A 147 -15.11 22.64 -8.10
C LYS A 147 -15.30 22.83 -6.59
N LYS A 148 -16.26 22.11 -5.99
CA LYS A 148 -16.48 22.13 -4.55
C LYS A 148 -15.30 21.53 -3.81
N ALA A 149 -14.79 20.37 -4.27
CA ALA A 149 -13.62 19.72 -3.71
C ALA A 149 -12.37 20.62 -3.82
N THR A 150 -12.14 21.23 -4.99
CA THR A 150 -11.01 22.16 -5.21
C THR A 150 -11.03 23.34 -4.23
N LYS A 151 -12.18 23.92 -3.93
CA LYS A 151 -12.31 25.01 -2.94
C LYS A 151 -11.99 24.57 -1.50
N ARG A 152 -12.07 23.27 -1.22
CA ARG A 152 -11.79 22.69 0.11
C ARG A 152 -10.35 22.22 0.27
N MET A 153 -9.56 22.20 -0.80
CA MET A 153 -8.13 21.93 -0.73
C MET A 153 -7.45 23.02 0.11
N LYS A 154 -6.90 22.64 1.26
CA LYS A 154 -6.31 23.60 2.21
C LYS A 154 -4.89 24.01 1.84
N ASN A 155 -4.15 23.14 1.17
CA ASN A 155 -2.80 23.41 0.69
C ASN A 155 -2.82 23.67 -0.82
N ASP A 156 -2.50 24.89 -1.19
CA ASP A 156 -2.47 25.35 -2.59
C ASP A 156 -1.16 25.05 -3.29
N GLU A 157 -0.15 24.57 -2.56
CA GLU A 157 1.23 24.47 -3.01
C GLU A 157 1.69 23.03 -3.26
N TYR A 158 0.81 22.03 -3.18
CA TYR A 158 1.18 20.68 -3.55
C TYR A 158 1.64 20.61 -4.99
N LYS A 159 2.86 20.13 -5.19
CA LYS A 159 3.41 19.83 -6.51
C LYS A 159 3.00 18.45 -6.99
N PHE A 160 2.85 17.49 -6.08
CA PHE A 160 2.62 16.08 -6.39
C PHE A 160 1.30 15.54 -5.85
N ALA A 161 0.75 16.10 -4.79
CA ALA A 161 -0.42 15.56 -4.11
C ALA A 161 -1.75 16.26 -4.45
N GLY A 162 -1.80 17.19 -5.41
CA GLY A 162 -3.04 17.93 -5.72
C GLY A 162 -4.16 17.05 -6.25
N LEU A 163 -3.88 16.14 -7.19
CA LEU A 163 -4.89 15.19 -7.70
C LEU A 163 -5.30 14.18 -6.62
N TYR A 164 -4.36 13.76 -5.77
CA TYR A 164 -4.64 12.89 -4.64
C TYR A 164 -5.54 13.57 -3.60
N ASP A 165 -5.25 14.81 -3.21
CA ASP A 165 -6.07 15.58 -2.28
C ASP A 165 -7.48 15.84 -2.86
N LEU A 166 -7.57 16.18 -4.16
CA LEU A 166 -8.85 16.35 -4.86
C LEU A 166 -9.75 15.11 -4.70
N ARG A 167 -9.23 13.90 -5.03
CA ARG A 167 -10.03 12.67 -4.92
C ARG A 167 -10.47 12.39 -3.48
N LEU A 168 -9.60 12.66 -2.50
CA LEU A 168 -9.94 12.53 -1.09
C LEU A 168 -11.06 13.51 -0.68
N LYS A 169 -11.05 14.75 -1.18
CA LYS A 169 -12.13 15.72 -0.93
C LYS A 169 -13.44 15.31 -1.60
N ILE A 170 -13.39 14.79 -2.83
CA ILE A 170 -14.57 14.25 -3.53
C ILE A 170 -15.18 13.11 -2.70
N SER A 171 -14.37 12.15 -2.26
CA SER A 171 -14.84 10.98 -1.50
C SER A 171 -15.51 11.30 -0.15
N GLN A 172 -15.34 12.51 0.36
CA GLN A 172 -15.98 12.95 1.61
C GLN A 172 -17.45 13.34 1.43
N GLU A 173 -17.88 13.67 0.23
CA GLU A 173 -19.20 14.23 -0.04
C GLU A 173 -20.01 13.45 -1.08
N THR A 174 -19.33 12.82 -2.02
CA THR A 174 -19.96 12.10 -3.15
C THR A 174 -19.34 10.73 -3.34
N GLY A 175 -20.01 9.85 -4.10
CA GLY A 175 -19.46 8.56 -4.50
C GLY A 175 -18.29 8.68 -5.47
N ILE A 176 -17.33 7.76 -5.35
CA ILE A 176 -16.38 7.43 -6.41
C ILE A 176 -16.77 6.05 -6.90
N VAL A 177 -17.20 5.93 -8.17
CA VAL A 177 -17.83 4.73 -8.71
C VAL A 177 -16.92 4.07 -9.72
N HIS A 178 -16.66 2.79 -9.53
CA HIS A 178 -16.00 1.91 -10.48
C HIS A 178 -17.03 1.28 -11.41
N ILE A 179 -16.74 1.32 -12.71
CA ILE A 179 -17.50 0.62 -13.74
C ILE A 179 -16.64 -0.58 -14.17
N ASN A 180 -17.02 -1.78 -13.76
CA ASN A 180 -16.28 -3.00 -14.07
C ASN A 180 -16.50 -3.47 -15.51
N GLU A 181 -16.37 -2.54 -16.45
CA GLU A 181 -16.45 -2.70 -17.89
C GLU A 181 -15.20 -2.11 -18.53
N TYR A 182 -14.64 -2.79 -19.54
CA TYR A 182 -13.43 -2.35 -20.24
C TYR A 182 -13.79 -1.27 -21.27
N LEU A 183 -13.83 -0.01 -20.82
CA LEU A 183 -14.38 1.08 -21.62
C LEU A 183 -13.36 1.77 -22.53
N TYR A 184 -12.06 1.61 -22.29
CA TYR A 184 -11.04 2.22 -23.14
C TYR A 184 -9.77 1.38 -23.24
N THR A 185 -8.90 1.77 -24.15
CA THR A 185 -7.59 1.17 -24.37
C THR A 185 -6.52 2.24 -24.25
N GLU A 186 -5.48 1.96 -23.48
CA GLU A 186 -4.27 2.79 -23.37
C GLU A 186 -3.03 2.06 -23.88
N PHE A 187 -1.94 2.80 -24.07
CA PHE A 187 -0.65 2.26 -24.46
C PHE A 187 0.31 2.39 -23.29
N GLU A 188 1.01 1.30 -22.92
CA GLU A 188 1.97 1.30 -21.83
C GLU A 188 3.28 1.97 -22.28
N GLU A 189 3.77 2.94 -21.51
CA GLU A 189 5.09 3.56 -21.69
C GLU A 189 6.13 3.04 -20.70
N ASP A 190 5.69 2.52 -19.55
CA ASP A 190 6.56 2.05 -18.48
C ASP A 190 6.69 0.52 -18.54
N THR A 191 7.78 0.05 -19.10
CA THR A 191 8.11 -1.38 -19.26
C THR A 191 8.91 -1.96 -18.10
N ARG A 192 9.12 -1.21 -16.99
CA ARG A 192 9.81 -1.73 -15.81
C ARG A 192 9.04 -2.90 -15.20
N ASP A 193 9.78 -3.89 -14.65
CA ASP A 193 9.21 -5.03 -13.94
C ASP A 193 8.25 -4.60 -12.82
N SER A 194 7.18 -5.37 -12.60
CA SER A 194 6.18 -5.10 -11.56
C SER A 194 6.79 -4.97 -10.16
N GLY A 195 7.83 -5.75 -9.86
CA GLY A 195 8.57 -5.69 -8.59
C GLY A 195 9.23 -4.34 -8.33
N LYS A 196 9.75 -3.65 -9.37
CA LYS A 196 10.33 -2.31 -9.24
C LYS A 196 9.25 -1.25 -8.98
N LYS A 197 8.08 -1.38 -9.63
CA LYS A 197 6.95 -0.48 -9.43
C LYS A 197 6.38 -0.55 -8.02
N ILE A 198 6.36 -1.74 -7.40
CA ILE A 198 5.84 -1.96 -6.03
C ILE A 198 6.63 -1.18 -4.97
N PHE A 199 7.92 -0.95 -5.18
CA PHE A 199 8.77 -0.25 -4.21
C PHE A 199 8.94 1.25 -4.46
N ASP A 200 8.31 1.81 -5.49
CA ASP A 200 8.40 3.25 -5.81
C ASP A 200 7.98 4.14 -4.63
N TYR A 201 7.04 3.70 -3.80
CA TYR A 201 6.56 4.46 -2.65
C TYR A 201 7.56 4.59 -1.50
N VAL A 202 8.58 3.73 -1.45
CA VAL A 202 9.67 3.77 -0.44
C VAL A 202 11.00 4.24 -1.02
N ASP A 203 11.08 4.52 -2.33
CA ASP A 203 12.31 5.02 -2.96
C ASP A 203 12.65 6.42 -2.40
N PRO A 204 13.84 6.61 -1.81
CA PRO A 204 14.28 7.91 -1.28
C PRO A 204 14.22 9.08 -2.30
N LYS A 205 14.30 8.79 -3.60
CA LYS A 205 14.15 9.79 -4.67
C LYS A 205 12.77 10.44 -4.67
N ASN A 206 11.76 9.73 -4.14
CA ASN A 206 10.37 10.18 -4.09
C ASN A 206 10.01 10.84 -2.75
N ARG A 207 10.99 11.23 -1.91
CA ARG A 207 10.73 11.71 -0.54
C ARG A 207 9.76 12.90 -0.50
N GLN A 208 9.88 13.86 -1.41
CA GLN A 208 8.96 15.01 -1.46
C GLN A 208 7.53 14.58 -1.81
N VAL A 209 7.37 13.64 -2.73
CA VAL A 209 6.06 13.04 -3.07
C VAL A 209 5.43 12.41 -1.82
N GLN A 210 6.20 11.61 -1.09
CA GLN A 210 5.73 10.94 0.13
C GLN A 210 5.28 11.94 1.20
N ILE A 211 6.04 13.03 1.39
CA ILE A 211 5.69 14.08 2.37
C ILE A 211 4.34 14.73 2.02
N GLU A 212 4.15 15.13 0.77
CA GLU A 212 2.91 15.77 0.34
C GLU A 212 1.71 14.82 0.42
N MET A 213 1.88 13.56 -0.01
CA MET A 213 0.83 12.54 0.10
C MET A 213 0.45 12.27 1.56
N GLU A 214 1.45 12.21 2.48
CA GLU A 214 1.20 12.09 3.91
C GLU A 214 0.41 13.27 4.46
N GLN A 215 0.77 14.50 4.09
CA GLN A 215 0.07 15.72 4.50
C GLN A 215 -1.39 15.71 4.04
N ALA A 216 -1.64 15.40 2.76
CA ALA A 216 -2.98 15.32 2.20
C ALA A 216 -3.83 14.24 2.88
N CYS A 217 -3.27 13.03 3.08
CA CYS A 217 -3.94 11.94 3.79
C CYS A 217 -4.23 12.31 5.25
N THR A 218 -3.28 12.92 5.96
CA THR A 218 -3.45 13.36 7.35
C THR A 218 -4.57 14.39 7.47
N GLN A 219 -4.64 15.35 6.53
CA GLN A 219 -5.72 16.32 6.51
C GLN A 219 -7.08 15.65 6.24
N HIS A 220 -7.12 14.68 5.32
CA HIS A 220 -8.33 13.88 5.09
C HIS A 220 -8.79 13.16 6.37
N LEU A 221 -7.87 12.51 7.10
CA LEU A 221 -8.20 11.83 8.36
C LEU A 221 -8.77 12.79 9.41
N LYS A 222 -8.26 14.03 9.47
CA LYS A 222 -8.82 15.10 10.33
C LYS A 222 -10.23 15.46 9.91
N ASP A 223 -10.45 15.66 8.63
CA ASP A 223 -11.74 16.06 8.06
C ASP A 223 -12.83 15.01 8.28
N VAL A 224 -12.49 13.71 8.17
CA VAL A 224 -13.45 12.60 8.38
C VAL A 224 -13.55 12.12 9.83
N GLY A 225 -12.79 12.72 10.75
CA GLY A 225 -12.82 12.38 12.18
C GLY A 225 -12.12 11.07 12.55
N ALA A 226 -11.14 10.62 11.74
CA ALA A 226 -10.36 9.40 11.96
C ALA A 226 -8.89 9.64 12.33
N TYR A 227 -8.49 10.89 12.44
CA TYR A 227 -7.16 11.28 12.89
C TYR A 227 -6.98 10.95 14.38
N LEU A 228 -5.84 10.39 14.73
CA LEU A 228 -5.45 10.09 16.11
C LEU A 228 -4.25 10.95 16.49
N GLU A 229 -4.38 11.68 17.61
CA GLU A 229 -3.25 12.39 18.22
C GLU A 229 -2.14 11.43 18.67
N PRO A 230 -0.87 11.85 18.74
CA PRO A 230 0.25 10.99 19.16
C PRO A 230 0.24 10.72 20.68
N VAL A 231 -0.91 10.29 21.20
CA VAL A 231 -1.10 9.89 22.59
C VAL A 231 -1.28 8.40 22.66
N PHE A 232 -0.39 7.71 23.39
CA PHE A 232 -0.32 6.27 23.44
C PHE A 232 -0.54 5.74 24.86
N LYS A 233 -1.10 4.54 24.95
CA LYS A 233 -1.20 3.81 26.20
C LYS A 233 0.19 3.28 26.58
N PRO A 234 0.65 3.51 27.82
CA PRO A 234 1.90 2.93 28.29
C PRO A 234 1.79 1.42 28.38
N ILE A 235 2.92 0.73 28.30
CA ILE A 235 3.03 -0.73 28.44
C ILE A 235 3.80 -1.05 29.73
N GLU A 236 3.19 -1.93 30.53
CA GLU A 236 3.80 -2.47 31.74
C GLU A 236 4.39 -3.86 31.43
N PHE A 237 5.65 -3.93 31.02
CA PHE A 237 6.32 -5.18 30.62
C PHE A 237 6.47 -6.21 31.73
N ASN A 238 6.36 -5.81 33.00
CA ASN A 238 6.53 -6.69 34.16
C ASN A 238 5.22 -7.26 34.70
N LYS A 239 4.09 -7.04 34.01
CA LYS A 239 2.78 -7.49 34.46
C LYS A 239 2.59 -9.01 34.36
N GLU A 240 3.24 -9.64 33.41
CA GLU A 240 3.20 -11.08 33.18
C GLU A 240 4.62 -11.66 33.24
N ILE A 241 4.76 -12.86 33.79
CA ILE A 241 6.04 -13.59 33.90
C ILE A 241 6.16 -14.53 32.69
N PHE A 242 7.28 -14.50 32.04
CA PHE A 242 7.63 -15.35 30.91
C PHE A 242 8.95 -16.09 31.19
N GLU A 243 9.02 -17.37 30.81
CA GLU A 243 10.24 -18.16 30.86
C GLU A 243 11.29 -17.62 29.88
N TYR A 244 10.83 -17.23 28.68
CA TYR A 244 11.67 -16.70 27.60
C TYR A 244 11.42 -15.19 27.42
N GLY A 245 12.52 -14.44 27.27
CA GLY A 245 12.47 -13.01 26.93
C GLY A 245 11.91 -12.79 25.53
N ALA A 246 12.24 -13.65 24.58
CA ALA A 246 11.73 -13.58 23.22
C ALA A 246 11.49 -14.97 22.59
N SER A 247 10.56 -15.02 21.65
CA SER A 247 10.38 -16.14 20.72
C SER A 247 10.45 -15.65 19.29
N VAL A 248 11.28 -16.27 18.46
CA VAL A 248 11.19 -16.11 17.02
C VAL A 248 10.14 -17.07 16.49
N ILE A 249 9.24 -16.61 15.62
CA ILE A 249 8.22 -17.44 14.99
C ILE A 249 8.47 -17.47 13.49
N ILE A 250 8.60 -18.69 12.95
CA ILE A 250 8.77 -18.96 11.52
C ILE A 250 7.59 -19.81 11.04
N PRO A 251 6.56 -19.24 10.40
CA PRO A 251 5.63 -20.00 9.60
C PRO A 251 6.33 -20.53 8.35
N VAL A 252 6.17 -21.81 8.05
CA VAL A 252 6.80 -22.41 6.86
C VAL A 252 5.90 -23.39 6.15
N ARG A 253 5.99 -23.42 4.84
CA ARG A 253 5.43 -24.46 3.98
C ARG A 253 6.26 -24.58 2.70
N ASN A 254 6.83 -25.75 2.45
CA ASN A 254 7.59 -26.06 1.24
C ASN A 254 8.74 -25.07 0.99
N ARG A 255 9.75 -25.08 1.90
CA ARG A 255 10.93 -24.20 1.86
C ARG A 255 12.23 -24.96 2.14
N ILE A 256 12.36 -26.17 1.56
CA ILE A 256 13.54 -27.02 1.77
C ILE A 256 14.86 -26.31 1.46
N LYS A 257 14.87 -25.41 0.47
CA LYS A 257 16.08 -24.69 0.04
C LYS A 257 16.57 -23.64 1.03
N THR A 258 15.68 -23.11 1.90
CA THR A 258 15.95 -21.88 2.65
C THR A 258 15.79 -22.03 4.15
N ILE A 259 14.95 -22.97 4.62
CA ILE A 259 14.59 -23.10 6.03
C ILE A 259 15.79 -23.33 6.95
N LYS A 260 16.82 -24.06 6.50
CA LYS A 260 18.03 -24.31 7.30
C LYS A 260 18.81 -23.02 7.58
N ASP A 261 18.89 -22.12 6.60
CA ASP A 261 19.55 -20.82 6.78
C ASP A 261 18.80 -19.93 7.77
N ALA A 262 17.45 -19.89 7.61
CA ALA A 262 16.58 -19.15 8.51
C ALA A 262 16.75 -19.62 9.97
N ILE A 263 16.62 -20.93 10.22
CA ILE A 263 16.82 -21.53 11.56
C ILE A 263 18.23 -21.23 12.09
N SER A 264 19.26 -21.43 11.27
CA SER A 264 20.65 -21.18 11.68
C SER A 264 20.89 -19.72 12.05
N SER A 265 20.25 -18.75 11.34
CA SER A 265 20.39 -17.33 11.64
C SER A 265 19.79 -16.96 12.99
N VAL A 266 18.73 -17.68 13.43
CA VAL A 266 18.14 -17.51 14.76
C VAL A 266 19.01 -18.17 15.84
N LEU A 267 19.41 -19.42 15.62
CA LEU A 267 20.15 -20.17 16.66
C LEU A 267 21.55 -19.60 16.94
N ARG A 268 22.10 -18.75 16.05
CA ARG A 268 23.37 -18.02 16.27
C ARG A 268 23.20 -16.73 17.05
N GLN A 269 21.98 -16.30 17.39
CA GLN A 269 21.74 -15.05 18.12
C GLN A 269 22.37 -15.10 19.52
N LYS A 270 22.94 -13.98 19.94
CA LYS A 270 23.55 -13.75 21.26
C LYS A 270 22.71 -12.75 22.02
N THR A 271 22.20 -13.16 23.19
CA THR A 271 21.31 -12.34 24.03
C THR A 271 21.66 -12.52 25.50
N ASP A 272 21.34 -11.54 26.33
CA ASP A 272 21.41 -11.60 27.78
C ASP A 272 20.15 -12.19 28.43
N PHE A 273 19.19 -12.63 27.61
CA PHE A 273 17.96 -13.30 28.03
C PHE A 273 17.78 -14.66 27.31
N LEU A 274 16.95 -15.52 27.88
CA LEU A 274 16.58 -16.77 27.23
C LEU A 274 15.63 -16.50 26.07
N PHE A 275 15.91 -17.13 24.93
CA PHE A 275 15.01 -17.11 23.78
C PHE A 275 14.79 -18.52 23.22
N ASN A 276 13.71 -18.69 22.46
CA ASN A 276 13.45 -19.90 21.69
C ASN A 276 13.00 -19.59 20.26
N LEU A 277 12.97 -20.62 19.44
CA LEU A 277 12.54 -20.60 18.07
C LEU A 277 11.32 -21.53 17.92
N ILE A 278 10.20 -21.00 17.46
CA ILE A 278 8.97 -21.74 17.20
C ILE A 278 8.76 -21.79 15.68
N VAL A 279 9.00 -22.97 15.09
CA VAL A 279 8.75 -23.22 13.66
C VAL A 279 7.39 -23.89 13.53
N VAL A 280 6.48 -23.24 12.79
CA VAL A 280 5.15 -23.80 12.49
C VAL A 280 5.14 -24.28 11.05
N ASP A 281 5.35 -25.57 10.90
CA ASP A 281 5.39 -26.26 9.61
C ASP A 281 3.97 -26.60 9.14
N ASN A 282 3.45 -25.83 8.22
CA ASN A 282 2.08 -25.96 7.72
C ASN A 282 1.97 -27.05 6.66
N HIS A 283 2.24 -28.30 7.05
CA HIS A 283 2.13 -29.50 6.22
C HIS A 283 3.02 -29.46 4.97
N SER A 284 4.32 -29.24 5.16
CA SER A 284 5.30 -29.31 4.08
C SER A 284 5.43 -30.74 3.49
N THR A 285 5.69 -30.83 2.19
CA THR A 285 5.76 -32.08 1.44
C THR A 285 7.03 -32.22 0.58
N ASP A 286 7.95 -31.25 0.66
CA ASP A 286 9.15 -31.16 -0.18
C ASP A 286 10.46 -31.54 0.54
N GLY A 287 10.37 -32.06 1.78
CA GLY A 287 11.52 -32.35 2.63
C GLY A 287 11.84 -31.26 3.64
N THR A 288 11.04 -30.20 3.73
CA THR A 288 11.19 -29.11 4.73
C THR A 288 11.11 -29.64 6.16
N THR A 289 10.15 -30.55 6.44
CA THR A 289 9.96 -31.16 7.77
C THR A 289 11.23 -31.90 8.23
N GLU A 290 11.83 -32.66 7.36
CA GLU A 290 13.08 -33.40 7.62
C GLU A 290 14.25 -32.44 7.85
N ALA A 291 14.31 -31.35 7.05
CA ALA A 291 15.33 -30.32 7.22
C ALA A 291 15.25 -29.58 8.56
N ILE A 292 14.03 -29.36 9.09
CA ILE A 292 13.82 -28.80 10.43
C ILE A 292 14.30 -29.81 11.51
N ASN A 293 14.03 -31.11 11.31
CA ASN A 293 14.42 -32.14 12.24
C ASN A 293 15.96 -32.30 12.39
N ASP A 294 16.77 -31.80 11.48
CA ASP A 294 18.23 -31.75 11.65
C ASP A 294 18.66 -30.89 12.86
N PHE A 295 17.79 -30.00 13.32
CA PHE A 295 18.03 -29.12 14.48
C PHE A 295 17.34 -29.60 15.77
N LYS A 296 16.73 -30.78 15.80
CA LYS A 296 15.91 -31.30 16.91
C LYS A 296 16.65 -31.36 18.25
N ASP A 297 17.98 -31.48 18.22
CA ASP A 297 18.81 -31.58 19.43
C ASP A 297 19.10 -30.20 20.08
N ASP A 298 18.74 -29.08 19.42
CA ASP A 298 18.80 -27.76 20.03
C ASP A 298 17.56 -27.52 20.88
N ALA A 299 17.74 -27.44 22.20
CA ALA A 299 16.63 -27.30 23.15
C ALA A 299 15.80 -26.01 22.97
N ARG A 300 16.29 -25.05 22.20
CA ARG A 300 15.56 -23.81 21.87
C ARG A 300 14.55 -24.00 20.75
N LEU A 301 14.68 -25.06 19.91
CA LEU A 301 13.77 -25.29 18.80
C LEU A 301 12.48 -25.96 19.29
N ILE A 302 11.38 -25.38 18.90
CA ILE A 302 10.03 -25.95 19.04
C ILE A 302 9.46 -26.10 17.62
N HIS A 303 9.28 -27.34 17.18
CA HIS A 303 8.72 -27.66 15.88
C HIS A 303 7.25 -28.06 16.06
N ILE A 304 6.34 -27.39 15.37
CA ILE A 304 4.90 -27.62 15.42
C ILE A 304 4.38 -27.94 14.03
N ILE A 305 3.74 -29.09 13.88
CA ILE A 305 2.90 -29.39 12.71
C ILE A 305 1.44 -29.25 13.19
N PRO A 306 0.65 -28.31 12.66
CA PRO A 306 -0.74 -28.11 13.09
C PRO A 306 -1.60 -29.33 12.81
N ASP A 307 -2.54 -29.65 13.71
CA ASP A 307 -3.58 -30.66 13.42
C ASP A 307 -4.57 -30.21 12.32
N ARG A 308 -4.61 -28.90 12.06
CA ARG A 308 -5.50 -28.26 11.09
C ARG A 308 -4.75 -27.99 9.78
N ASN A 309 -5.40 -28.23 8.66
CA ASN A 309 -4.87 -28.01 7.31
C ASN A 309 -5.39 -26.74 6.64
N ASN A 310 -6.17 -25.91 7.34
CA ASN A 310 -6.79 -24.69 6.83
C ASN A 310 -6.16 -23.41 7.40
N LEU A 311 -4.90 -23.47 7.82
CA LEU A 311 -4.19 -22.30 8.31
C LEU A 311 -3.54 -21.53 7.16
N GLY A 312 -3.73 -20.21 7.16
CA GLY A 312 -2.88 -19.27 6.47
C GLY A 312 -1.66 -18.89 7.32
N ILE A 313 -0.84 -17.98 6.84
CA ILE A 313 0.34 -17.46 7.57
C ILE A 313 -0.07 -16.90 8.94
N GLY A 314 -1.15 -16.08 8.99
CA GLY A 314 -1.66 -15.54 10.26
C GLY A 314 -2.18 -16.60 11.23
N GLY A 315 -2.72 -17.71 10.72
CA GLY A 315 -3.10 -18.87 11.53
C GLY A 315 -1.88 -19.56 12.15
N CYS A 316 -0.82 -19.77 11.38
CA CYS A 316 0.45 -20.32 11.86
C CYS A 316 1.09 -19.40 12.90
N TRP A 317 1.07 -18.09 12.68
CA TRP A 317 1.51 -17.09 13.66
C TRP A 317 0.75 -17.24 14.99
N ASN A 318 -0.58 -17.34 14.95
CA ASN A 318 -1.38 -17.52 16.16
C ASN A 318 -1.01 -18.82 16.89
N MET A 319 -0.69 -19.91 16.18
CA MET A 319 -0.21 -21.15 16.80
C MET A 319 1.07 -20.89 17.62
N GLY A 320 2.06 -20.24 17.02
CA GLY A 320 3.32 -19.90 17.71
C GLY A 320 3.11 -18.92 18.87
N VAL A 321 2.35 -17.84 18.66
CA VAL A 321 2.07 -16.80 19.68
C VAL A 321 1.35 -17.37 20.90
N HIS A 322 0.43 -18.32 20.69
CA HIS A 322 -0.34 -18.93 21.80
C HIS A 322 0.33 -20.19 22.38
N HIS A 323 1.49 -20.59 21.87
CA HIS A 323 2.24 -21.70 22.46
C HIS A 323 2.62 -21.40 23.91
N PRO A 324 2.51 -22.35 24.87
CA PRO A 324 2.82 -22.11 26.29
C PRO A 324 4.22 -21.57 26.55
N LYS A 325 5.21 -22.00 25.78
CA LYS A 325 6.60 -21.55 25.84
C LYS A 325 6.90 -20.30 25.01
N CYS A 326 5.89 -19.62 24.44
CA CYS A 326 6.11 -18.38 23.71
C CYS A 326 6.57 -17.27 24.66
N GLY A 327 7.65 -16.58 24.31
CA GLY A 327 8.29 -15.56 25.13
C GLY A 327 7.53 -14.24 25.23
N LYS A 328 8.07 -13.34 26.05
CA LYS A 328 7.52 -11.99 26.31
C LYS A 328 7.37 -11.18 25.03
N PHE A 329 8.33 -11.29 24.12
CA PHE A 329 8.28 -10.67 22.79
C PHE A 329 8.27 -11.73 21.70
N THR A 330 7.40 -11.55 20.71
CA THR A 330 7.36 -12.39 19.51
C THR A 330 7.99 -11.65 18.34
N ILE A 331 8.94 -12.29 17.64
CA ILE A 331 9.74 -11.66 16.59
C ILE A 331 9.56 -12.47 15.30
N GLN A 332 9.36 -11.77 14.20
CA GLN A 332 9.20 -12.37 12.89
C GLN A 332 10.54 -12.80 12.30
N LEU A 333 10.52 -13.96 11.65
CA LEU A 333 11.44 -14.30 10.57
C LEU A 333 10.67 -15.08 9.51
N ASP A 334 10.79 -14.68 8.25
CA ASP A 334 10.23 -15.44 7.14
C ASP A 334 11.15 -16.62 6.80
N SER A 335 10.58 -17.71 6.32
CA SER A 335 11.29 -18.98 6.15
C SER A 335 12.34 -18.98 5.02
N ASP A 336 12.40 -17.92 4.23
CA ASP A 336 13.34 -17.71 3.13
C ASP A 336 14.33 -16.55 3.37
N ASP A 337 14.23 -15.88 4.53
CA ASP A 337 15.05 -14.74 4.91
C ASP A 337 15.99 -15.07 6.09
N ILE A 338 16.88 -14.15 6.44
CA ILE A 338 17.82 -14.30 7.57
C ILE A 338 18.01 -13.00 8.34
N TYR A 339 18.38 -13.09 9.61
CA TYR A 339 18.85 -11.93 10.37
C TYR A 339 20.23 -11.48 9.92
N SER A 340 20.48 -10.18 9.91
CA SER A 340 21.73 -9.57 9.40
C SER A 340 22.92 -9.74 10.35
N GLY A 341 22.68 -9.92 11.65
CA GLY A 341 23.70 -10.02 12.68
C GLY A 341 23.34 -10.96 13.81
N GLU A 342 24.31 -11.26 14.68
CA GLU A 342 24.10 -12.13 15.85
C GLU A 342 23.48 -11.41 17.06
N ASP A 343 23.31 -10.08 17.01
CA ASP A 343 22.76 -9.22 18.05
C ASP A 343 21.34 -8.68 17.71
N THR A 344 20.74 -9.16 16.63
CA THR A 344 19.44 -8.68 16.15
C THR A 344 18.36 -8.82 17.21
N LEU A 345 18.25 -9.98 17.88
CA LEU A 345 17.24 -10.19 18.92
C LEU A 345 17.45 -9.28 20.12
N GLN A 346 18.71 -9.07 20.54
CA GLN A 346 19.05 -8.15 21.62
C GLN A 346 18.60 -6.73 21.29
N LYS A 347 18.98 -6.21 20.12
CA LYS A 347 18.58 -4.87 19.65
C LYS A 347 17.07 -4.68 19.63
N ILE A 348 16.33 -5.68 19.19
CA ILE A 348 14.85 -5.62 19.12
C ILE A 348 14.26 -5.55 20.52
N VAL A 349 14.73 -6.40 21.45
CA VAL A 349 14.21 -6.43 22.83
C VAL A 349 14.57 -5.14 23.58
N ASP A 350 15.79 -4.64 23.45
CA ASP A 350 16.20 -3.36 24.02
C ASP A 350 15.35 -2.20 23.52
N ALA A 351 15.03 -2.19 22.23
CA ALA A 351 14.16 -1.16 21.64
C ALA A 351 12.75 -1.16 22.22
N PHE A 352 12.17 -2.30 22.59
CA PHE A 352 10.88 -2.35 23.29
C PHE A 352 10.93 -1.60 24.62
N TYR A 353 11.98 -1.81 25.42
CA TYR A 353 12.13 -1.15 26.72
C TYR A 353 12.44 0.33 26.57
N ILE A 354 13.32 0.71 25.63
CA ILE A 354 13.70 2.11 25.39
C ILE A 354 12.53 2.92 24.87
N GLN A 355 11.74 2.38 23.94
CA GLN A 355 10.69 3.12 23.25
C GLN A 355 9.30 2.92 23.88
N ASN A 356 9.14 2.05 24.88
CA ASN A 356 7.86 1.70 25.53
C ASN A 356 6.72 1.47 24.52
N CYS A 357 6.91 0.55 23.58
CA CYS A 357 6.02 0.30 22.45
C CYS A 357 5.48 -1.13 22.42
N ALA A 358 4.35 -1.36 21.75
CA ALA A 358 3.74 -2.70 21.62
C ALA A 358 4.19 -3.46 20.39
N MET A 359 4.81 -2.78 19.46
CA MET A 359 5.35 -3.33 18.22
C MET A 359 6.62 -2.60 17.86
N ILE A 360 7.60 -3.32 17.35
CA ILE A 360 8.80 -2.79 16.71
C ILE A 360 8.75 -3.14 15.23
N VAL A 361 9.13 -2.21 14.40
CA VAL A 361 9.41 -2.43 12.99
C VAL A 361 10.86 -2.06 12.72
N GLY A 362 11.60 -3.00 12.16
CA GLY A 362 13.03 -2.82 11.85
C GLY A 362 13.25 -2.28 10.44
N THR A 363 14.48 -2.35 10.03
CA THR A 363 14.98 -2.02 8.69
C THR A 363 15.48 -3.29 8.03
N TYR A 364 15.22 -3.47 6.75
CA TYR A 364 15.71 -4.61 6.00
C TYR A 364 16.47 -4.19 4.75
N GLN A 365 17.35 -5.06 4.31
CA GLN A 365 18.09 -4.93 3.06
C GLN A 365 17.61 -6.00 2.07
N MET A 366 17.31 -5.59 0.86
CA MET A 366 16.99 -6.52 -0.22
C MET A 366 18.28 -7.11 -0.79
N THR A 367 18.33 -8.44 -0.88
CA THR A 367 19.49 -9.17 -1.38
C THR A 367 19.10 -10.27 -2.36
N ASN A 368 20.07 -10.74 -3.15
CA ASN A 368 20.02 -12.04 -3.80
C ASN A 368 20.43 -13.16 -2.80
N PHE A 369 20.54 -14.40 -3.25
CA PHE A 369 20.98 -15.53 -2.41
C PHE A 369 22.45 -15.49 -1.99
N ASP A 370 23.28 -14.78 -2.74
CA ASP A 370 24.69 -14.54 -2.41
C ASP A 370 24.85 -13.39 -1.39
N LEU A 371 23.72 -12.89 -0.86
CA LEU A 371 23.62 -11.77 0.07
C LEU A 371 24.13 -10.44 -0.48
N GLU A 372 24.25 -10.32 -1.81
CA GLU A 372 24.57 -9.07 -2.46
C GLU A 372 23.31 -8.18 -2.50
N MET A 373 23.50 -6.91 -2.20
CA MET A 373 22.40 -5.93 -2.21
C MET A 373 21.84 -5.72 -3.63
N ILE A 374 20.53 -5.81 -3.76
CA ILE A 374 19.80 -5.53 -5.00
C ILE A 374 18.84 -4.34 -4.85
N PRO A 375 18.50 -3.62 -5.93
CA PRO A 375 17.53 -2.53 -5.86
C PRO A 375 16.17 -2.98 -5.28
N PRO A 376 15.52 -2.08 -4.49
CA PRO A 376 15.88 -0.72 -4.12
C PRO A 376 16.91 -0.60 -2.98
N GLY A 377 17.48 -1.68 -2.48
CA GLY A 377 18.51 -1.70 -1.46
C GLY A 377 17.94 -1.75 -0.05
N ILE A 378 18.21 -0.72 0.76
CA ILE A 378 17.77 -0.65 2.17
C ILE A 378 16.40 0.01 2.24
N ILE A 379 15.47 -0.66 2.94
CA ILE A 379 14.12 -0.17 3.24
C ILE A 379 14.03 0.14 4.73
N ASP A 380 14.14 1.42 5.07
CA ASP A 380 14.23 1.91 6.44
C ASP A 380 12.96 2.56 6.99
N HIS A 381 11.98 2.80 6.13
CA HIS A 381 10.69 3.42 6.47
C HIS A 381 10.82 4.71 7.29
N LYS A 382 11.76 5.58 6.92
CA LYS A 382 11.92 6.90 7.56
C LYS A 382 10.71 7.82 7.41
N GLU A 383 9.79 7.48 6.53
CA GLU A 383 8.48 8.14 6.43
C GLU A 383 7.60 7.89 7.65
N TRP A 384 7.90 6.87 8.46
CA TRP A 384 7.20 6.62 9.71
C TRP A 384 7.80 7.46 10.83
N THR A 385 7.07 8.47 11.30
CA THR A 385 7.49 9.30 12.43
C THR A 385 6.67 9.00 13.68
N PRO A 386 7.22 9.20 14.91
CA PRO A 386 6.46 9.03 16.15
C PRO A 386 5.21 9.90 16.21
N GLU A 387 5.26 11.11 15.62
CA GLU A 387 4.19 12.09 15.67
C GLU A 387 3.00 11.70 14.78
N ASN A 388 3.25 11.12 13.61
CA ASN A 388 2.21 10.86 12.61
C ASN A 388 2.18 9.44 12.06
N GLY A 389 3.13 8.59 12.41
CA GLY A 389 3.25 7.24 11.88
C GLY A 389 1.95 6.42 12.00
N ARG A 390 1.23 6.53 13.13
CA ARG A 390 -0.07 5.87 13.32
C ARG A 390 -1.16 6.30 12.31
N ASN A 391 -1.09 7.51 11.78
CA ASN A 391 -2.00 8.01 10.75
C ASN A 391 -1.49 7.65 9.36
N ASN A 392 -0.19 7.84 9.11
CA ASN A 392 0.45 7.49 7.86
C ASN A 392 0.37 5.98 7.54
N ALA A 393 0.26 5.12 8.57
CA ALA A 393 0.01 3.69 8.41
C ALA A 393 -1.21 3.35 7.53
N LEU A 394 -2.20 4.24 7.49
CA LEU A 394 -3.38 4.06 6.64
C LEU A 394 -3.11 4.37 5.16
N ARG A 395 -2.04 5.09 4.85
CA ARG A 395 -1.64 5.42 3.47
C ARG A 395 -0.68 4.39 2.87
N ILE A 396 0.30 3.96 3.67
CA ILE A 396 1.35 3.04 3.21
C ILE A 396 0.82 1.61 3.03
N ASN A 397 1.49 0.82 2.20
CA ASN A 397 1.00 -0.50 1.83
C ASN A 397 1.55 -1.66 2.69
N GLY A 398 2.42 -1.38 3.65
CA GLY A 398 2.99 -2.34 4.59
C GLY A 398 3.80 -1.66 5.68
N LEU A 399 4.22 -2.42 6.69
CA LEU A 399 4.96 -1.90 7.84
C LEU A 399 6.43 -2.34 7.87
N GLY A 400 6.89 -3.07 6.85
CA GLY A 400 8.26 -3.54 6.74
C GLY A 400 8.60 -4.75 7.61
N ALA A 401 9.87 -5.17 7.56
CA ALA A 401 10.45 -6.30 8.31
C ALA A 401 11.74 -5.87 9.03
N PRO A 402 12.18 -6.61 10.07
CA PRO A 402 11.40 -7.57 10.84
C PRO A 402 10.35 -6.87 11.68
N ARG A 403 9.25 -7.55 11.94
CA ARG A 403 8.21 -7.11 12.88
C ARG A 403 8.33 -7.86 14.18
N ALA A 404 8.27 -7.14 15.29
CA ALA A 404 8.24 -7.74 16.61
C ALA A 404 7.10 -7.17 17.45
N PHE A 405 6.58 -7.96 18.36
CA PHE A 405 5.36 -7.63 19.10
C PHE A 405 5.51 -7.96 20.58
N TYR A 406 4.92 -7.14 21.43
CA TYR A 406 4.69 -7.52 22.82
C TYR A 406 3.60 -8.59 22.86
N THR A 407 3.96 -9.81 23.24
CA THR A 407 3.12 -11.02 23.14
C THR A 407 1.73 -10.86 23.78
N PRO A 408 1.55 -10.27 24.98
CA PRO A 408 0.23 -10.10 25.57
C PRO A 408 -0.72 -9.23 24.73
N VAL A 409 -0.19 -8.20 24.07
CA VAL A 409 -0.98 -7.35 23.16
C VAL A 409 -1.36 -8.14 21.92
N LEU A 410 -0.42 -8.87 21.34
CA LEU A 410 -0.65 -9.68 20.14
C LEU A 410 -1.66 -10.82 20.41
N ARG A 411 -1.56 -11.52 21.55
CA ARG A 411 -2.51 -12.55 21.98
C ARG A 411 -3.94 -12.02 22.10
N LYS A 412 -4.10 -10.78 22.55
CA LYS A 412 -5.41 -10.14 22.68
C LYS A 412 -6.01 -9.77 21.31
N ILE A 413 -5.19 -9.30 20.38
CA ILE A 413 -5.62 -8.85 19.05
C ILE A 413 -5.88 -10.05 18.13
N LYS A 414 -4.94 -10.99 18.07
CA LYS A 414 -4.88 -12.15 17.17
C LYS A 414 -4.69 -11.72 15.71
N LEU A 415 -3.96 -12.53 14.96
CA LEU A 415 -3.80 -12.31 13.52
C LEU A 415 -5.00 -12.89 12.76
N PRO A 416 -5.48 -12.23 11.70
CA PRO A 416 -6.42 -12.86 10.77
C PRO A 416 -5.81 -14.14 10.18
N ASN A 417 -6.63 -15.20 10.04
CA ASN A 417 -6.18 -16.46 9.43
C ASN A 417 -6.16 -16.32 7.90
N THR A 418 -5.21 -15.57 7.39
CA THR A 418 -4.98 -15.33 5.97
C THR A 418 -3.47 -15.40 5.68
N SER A 419 -3.10 -15.48 4.41
CA SER A 419 -1.70 -15.49 3.98
C SER A 419 -1.25 -14.18 3.36
N TYR A 420 -2.03 -13.11 3.49
CA TYR A 420 -1.68 -11.76 3.03
C TYR A 420 -2.39 -10.70 3.84
N GLY A 421 -1.65 -9.68 4.30
CA GLY A 421 -2.18 -8.54 5.04
C GLY A 421 -2.57 -8.81 6.50
N GLU A 422 -2.27 -9.99 7.04
CA GLU A 422 -2.49 -10.36 8.45
C GLU A 422 -1.66 -9.50 9.40
N ASP A 423 -0.42 -9.23 9.03
CA ASP A 423 0.53 -8.38 9.73
C ASP A 423 0.09 -6.91 9.71
N TYR A 424 -0.34 -6.44 8.54
CA TYR A 424 -0.84 -5.08 8.36
C TYR A 424 -2.09 -4.83 9.19
N ALA A 425 -3.03 -5.79 9.24
CA ALA A 425 -4.23 -5.71 10.08
C ALA A 425 -3.88 -5.56 11.56
N VAL A 426 -2.91 -6.34 12.04
CA VAL A 426 -2.43 -6.26 13.43
C VAL A 426 -1.73 -4.94 13.70
N GLY A 427 -0.84 -4.50 12.82
CA GLY A 427 -0.13 -3.24 12.96
C GLY A 427 -1.08 -2.04 13.04
N LEU A 428 -2.10 -1.98 12.18
CA LEU A 428 -3.14 -0.95 12.26
C LEU A 428 -3.90 -0.99 13.59
N HIS A 429 -4.26 -2.19 14.06
CA HIS A 429 -4.95 -2.34 15.35
C HIS A 429 -4.08 -1.87 16.52
N ILE A 430 -2.79 -2.24 16.54
CA ILE A 430 -1.82 -1.79 17.55
C ILE A 430 -1.70 -0.26 17.52
N SER A 431 -1.54 0.33 16.32
CA SER A 431 -1.36 1.77 16.13
C SER A 431 -2.50 2.61 16.71
N ARG A 432 -3.68 2.01 16.92
CA ARG A 432 -4.86 2.68 17.49
C ARG A 432 -4.66 3.07 18.95
N ASN A 433 -3.90 2.28 19.71
CA ASN A 433 -3.75 2.48 21.14
C ASN A 433 -2.29 2.60 21.60
N TYR A 434 -1.36 1.97 20.90
CA TYR A 434 0.02 1.81 21.34
C TYR A 434 0.98 2.40 20.32
N GLN A 435 2.15 2.80 20.82
CA GLN A 435 3.25 3.20 19.97
C GLN A 435 3.79 2.00 19.18
N ILE A 436 4.17 2.25 17.94
CA ILE A 436 5.00 1.37 17.12
C ILE A 436 6.39 1.99 17.08
N GLY A 437 7.36 1.29 17.64
CA GLY A 437 8.76 1.71 17.67
C GLY A 437 9.49 1.34 16.37
N ARG A 438 10.67 1.93 16.20
CA ARG A 438 11.49 1.79 14.99
C ARG A 438 12.94 1.48 15.32
N ILE A 439 13.57 0.64 14.47
CA ILE A 439 15.02 0.43 14.46
C ILE A 439 15.50 0.68 13.02
N TYR A 440 16.44 1.62 12.87
CA TYR A 440 16.97 2.03 11.57
C TYR A 440 18.22 1.28 11.15
N ASP A 441 18.84 0.50 12.05
CA ASP A 441 19.87 -0.46 11.70
C ASP A 441 19.28 -1.57 10.84
N VAL A 442 20.03 -2.04 9.86
CA VAL A 442 19.63 -3.21 9.05
C VAL A 442 19.68 -4.45 9.93
N LEU A 443 18.51 -5.00 10.24
CA LEU A 443 18.36 -6.18 11.11
C LEU A 443 18.01 -7.46 10.33
N TYR A 444 17.65 -7.31 9.04
CA TYR A 444 16.99 -8.36 8.27
C TYR A 444 17.47 -8.32 6.84
N LEU A 445 17.80 -9.46 6.25
CA LEU A 445 18.18 -9.61 4.86
C LEU A 445 17.03 -10.34 4.15
N SER A 446 16.30 -9.59 3.33
CA SER A 446 15.19 -10.11 2.54
C SER A 446 15.73 -10.63 1.22
N ARG A 447 15.76 -11.97 1.08
CA ARG A 447 16.34 -12.66 -0.08
C ARG A 447 15.31 -12.77 -1.20
N ARG A 448 15.60 -12.20 -2.37
CA ARG A 448 14.70 -12.23 -3.52
C ARG A 448 15.06 -13.39 -4.46
N TRP A 449 14.06 -14.16 -4.84
CA TRP A 449 14.14 -15.28 -5.75
C TRP A 449 12.79 -15.53 -6.45
N GLU A 450 12.78 -16.45 -7.42
CA GLU A 450 11.62 -16.71 -8.28
C GLU A 450 10.38 -17.22 -7.49
N ASP A 451 10.61 -17.94 -6.39
CA ASP A 451 9.53 -18.53 -5.56
C ASP A 451 9.05 -17.61 -4.41
N ASN A 452 9.47 -16.33 -4.35
CA ASN A 452 8.86 -15.40 -3.40
C ASN A 452 7.37 -15.22 -3.72
N THR A 453 6.54 -15.20 -2.68
CA THR A 453 5.08 -15.12 -2.79
C THR A 453 4.59 -13.87 -3.56
N ASP A 454 5.40 -12.82 -3.62
CA ASP A 454 5.11 -11.54 -4.28
C ASP A 454 5.95 -11.29 -5.56
N ALA A 455 6.77 -12.27 -6.00
CA ALA A 455 7.70 -12.06 -7.12
C ALA A 455 7.00 -11.94 -8.49
N SER A 456 5.84 -12.55 -8.69
CA SER A 456 5.12 -12.58 -9.97
C SER A 456 3.61 -12.68 -9.78
N LEU A 457 3.02 -11.71 -9.07
CA LEU A 457 1.57 -11.64 -8.95
C LEU A 457 0.97 -11.16 -10.26
N ASP A 458 0.00 -11.91 -10.80
CA ASP A 458 -0.86 -11.40 -11.86
C ASP A 458 -1.74 -10.24 -11.34
N ILE A 459 -2.30 -9.46 -12.26
CA ILE A 459 -3.10 -8.28 -11.91
C ILE A 459 -4.34 -8.64 -11.07
N ILE A 460 -4.91 -9.81 -11.28
CA ILE A 460 -6.11 -10.26 -10.56
C ILE A 460 -5.75 -10.48 -9.09
N LYS A 461 -4.69 -11.23 -8.83
CA LYS A 461 -4.23 -11.51 -7.48
C LYS A 461 -3.73 -10.27 -6.75
N MET A 462 -3.05 -9.37 -7.46
CA MET A 462 -2.65 -8.07 -6.92
C MET A 462 -3.88 -7.24 -6.52
N ASN A 463 -4.92 -7.23 -7.34
CA ASN A 463 -6.17 -6.55 -7.08
C ASN A 463 -6.91 -7.15 -5.86
N GLU A 464 -6.96 -8.48 -5.73
CA GLU A 464 -7.53 -9.15 -4.55
C GLU A 464 -6.81 -8.72 -3.27
N HIS A 465 -5.49 -8.71 -3.29
CA HIS A 465 -4.66 -8.28 -2.17
C HIS A 465 -4.90 -6.81 -1.79
N ASN A 466 -4.92 -5.93 -2.79
CA ASN A 466 -5.17 -4.50 -2.59
C ASN A 466 -6.59 -4.24 -2.07
N LEU A 467 -7.59 -4.91 -2.64
CA LEU A 467 -8.98 -4.82 -2.21
C LEU A 467 -9.13 -5.25 -0.74
N TYR A 468 -8.45 -6.32 -0.34
CA TYR A 468 -8.46 -6.79 1.05
C TYR A 468 -7.81 -5.77 1.99
N LYS A 469 -6.64 -5.22 1.65
CA LYS A 469 -5.99 -4.18 2.46
C LYS A 469 -6.81 -2.91 2.56
N ASP A 470 -7.46 -2.48 1.48
CA ASP A 470 -8.36 -1.32 1.50
C ASP A 470 -9.59 -1.58 2.39
N ARG A 471 -10.07 -2.82 2.45
CA ARG A 471 -11.13 -3.26 3.37
C ARG A 471 -10.68 -3.21 4.82
N ILE A 472 -9.47 -3.67 5.14
CA ILE A 472 -8.86 -3.55 6.47
C ILE A 472 -8.76 -2.08 6.89
N ARG A 473 -8.29 -1.18 5.99
CA ARG A 473 -8.24 0.28 6.25
C ARG A 473 -9.62 0.87 6.49
N THR A 474 -10.62 0.40 5.74
CA THR A 474 -12.02 0.85 5.91
C THR A 474 -12.52 0.53 7.31
N TRP A 475 -12.28 -0.70 7.79
CA TRP A 475 -12.66 -1.09 9.16
C TRP A 475 -11.88 -0.30 10.21
N GLU A 476 -10.60 -0.03 9.97
CA GLU A 476 -9.80 0.77 10.89
C GLU A 476 -10.29 2.22 10.97
N LEU A 477 -10.64 2.84 9.83
CA LEU A 477 -11.27 4.17 9.81
C LEU A 477 -12.56 4.21 10.62
N GLN A 478 -13.43 3.23 10.44
CA GLN A 478 -14.69 3.12 11.20
C GLN A 478 -14.43 2.99 12.70
N ALA A 479 -13.42 2.16 13.07
CA ALA A 479 -13.04 1.99 14.47
C ALA A 479 -12.51 3.29 15.09
N ARG A 480 -11.68 4.06 14.37
CA ARG A 480 -11.14 5.35 14.82
C ARG A 480 -12.23 6.41 14.99
N LYS A 481 -13.15 6.51 14.04
CA LYS A 481 -14.34 7.40 14.15
C LYS A 481 -15.16 7.07 15.40
N LYS A 482 -15.39 5.77 15.67
CA LYS A 482 -16.13 5.32 16.86
C LYS A 482 -15.40 5.64 18.18
N LEU A 483 -14.07 5.61 18.21
CA LEU A 483 -13.31 6.00 19.40
C LEU A 483 -13.51 7.49 19.72
N LYS A 484 -13.43 8.35 18.71
CA LYS A 484 -13.61 9.79 18.87
C LYS A 484 -15.00 10.14 19.38
N LEU A 485 -16.05 9.45 18.93
CA LEU A 485 -17.42 9.64 19.42
C LEU A 485 -17.61 9.23 20.89
N LYS A 486 -16.77 8.34 21.43
CA LYS A 486 -16.82 7.91 22.84
C LYS A 486 -16.02 8.80 23.78
N SER A 487 -15.17 9.66 23.24
CA SER A 487 -14.34 10.61 23.99
C SER A 487 -14.96 12.01 24.09
N LEU A 488 -16.06 12.23 23.38
CA LEU A 488 -16.96 13.38 23.47
C LEU A 488 -18.12 13.09 24.42
#